data_9a5870030fa8f6e188109fa18a1d9a17
#
_entry.id   9a5870030fa8f6e188109fa18a1d9a17
#
_cell.length_a   1.000
_cell.length_b   1.000
_cell.length_c   1.000
_cell.angle_alpha   90.00
_cell.angle_beta   90.00
_cell.angle_gamma   90.00
#
_symmetry.space_group_name_H-M   'P 1'
#
loop_
_entity.id
_entity.type
_entity.pdbx_description
1 polymer ?
#
loop_
_entity_poly.entity_id
_entity_poly.type
_entity_poly.pdbx_seq_one_letter_code
_entity_poly.pdbx_strand_id
1 'polypeptide(L)'
;KRTGILIQLILHRCLKNTLAKTDNLLRSANNFPKGMITGFAEAAPEAVHSMYMELYDESKDLCERIANFKNKSNTLLERYGNGAAQHYQYENAIMTYLWLRYPDKYYIYKFGEVKAVSLELESDYRFKKGAYEDNIRNFMALYDEICAELQQDDELRNLLNSQITSTCYTDPELRTLTIDVGFFIFRYWNKEDSTNVPLYAQPQEDDGQQYWFLNANPKMWSMSSMPVGEIQNYTLFNDNGNKRRIFQNFLDAKAGDMVIGYESTPVKQIVAIFRVNAEQDGERIYFEKLEGLSSPIDFATLKACPELEKMEYFSIIQGSLFKLTKDEYEFIIDLIREENPVPTAEKNKDEYSKEKFLDQVYMTEAKYDRLVAVLTRKKNIILQGAPGVGKTYAAKRLAYSMMGEKDDDRIEFVQFHQNYSYEDFMMGYKPVEDGFELKYGIFYRFCQKAANHPDKDYFFIIDEINRGNMSKIFGELLMLIEADYRETKTTLAYNGLSFSVPKRLHIIGMMVPRLILQPLVENALLHGIDIKRQTGKIWISGNVSEGKLILIV
;
A
#
# COMPACT_ATOMS: atom_id res chain seq x y z
N LYS A 1 6.15 -23.46 49.35
CA LYS A 1 6.79 -24.01 48.13
C LYS A 1 5.84 -25.00 47.37
N ARG A 2 5.10 -25.91 48.04
CA ARG A 2 4.17 -26.85 47.35
C ARG A 2 2.97 -26.14 46.73
N THR A 3 2.41 -25.10 47.34
CA THR A 3 1.27 -24.35 46.80
C THR A 3 1.65 -23.56 45.53
N GLY A 4 2.87 -22.99 45.45
CA GLY A 4 3.35 -22.28 44.27
C GLY A 4 3.53 -23.17 43.04
N ILE A 5 4.04 -24.40 43.23
CA ILE A 5 4.21 -25.38 42.14
C ILE A 5 2.84 -25.85 41.61
N LEU A 6 1.84 -25.98 42.47
CA LEU A 6 0.50 -26.39 42.07
C LEU A 6 -0.20 -25.30 41.24
N ILE A 7 -0.09 -24.03 41.65
CA ILE A 7 -0.60 -22.87 40.89
C ILE A 7 0.09 -22.76 39.54
N GLN A 8 1.39 -22.98 39.49
CA GLN A 8 2.21 -22.98 38.30
C GLN A 8 1.73 -24.00 37.25
N LEU A 9 1.54 -25.24 37.68
CA LEU A 9 1.05 -26.34 36.83
C LEU A 9 -0.40 -26.11 36.36
N ILE A 10 -1.25 -25.57 37.21
CA ILE A 10 -2.66 -25.33 36.91
C ILE A 10 -2.79 -24.18 35.88
N LEU A 11 -2.13 -23.04 36.07
CA LEU A 11 -2.25 -21.90 35.17
C LEU A 11 -1.71 -22.20 33.78
N HIS A 12 -0.50 -22.76 33.68
CA HIS A 12 0.09 -23.16 32.40
C HIS A 12 -0.83 -24.15 31.68
N ARG A 13 -1.35 -25.17 32.36
CA ARG A 13 -2.25 -26.18 31.78
C ARG A 13 -3.59 -25.59 31.37
N CYS A 14 -4.17 -24.67 32.17
CA CYS A 14 -5.38 -23.94 31.82
C CYS A 14 -5.19 -23.09 30.56
N LEU A 15 -4.13 -22.29 30.51
CA LEU A 15 -3.83 -21.44 29.36
C LEU A 15 -3.60 -22.26 28.09
N LYS A 16 -2.80 -23.34 28.19
CA LYS A 16 -2.54 -24.27 27.09
C LYS A 16 -3.82 -24.93 26.57
N ASN A 17 -4.73 -25.33 27.45
CA ASN A 17 -6.00 -25.94 27.07
C ASN A 17 -6.97 -24.91 26.46
N THR A 18 -7.05 -23.71 27.03
CA THR A 18 -7.91 -22.62 26.53
C THR A 18 -7.47 -22.19 25.12
N LEU A 19 -6.17 -22.11 24.87
CA LEU A 19 -5.63 -21.74 23.58
C LEU A 19 -5.42 -22.95 22.63
N ALA A 20 -5.84 -24.16 22.99
CA ALA A 20 -5.59 -25.35 22.18
C ALA A 20 -6.17 -25.28 20.76
N LYS A 21 -7.34 -24.63 20.61
CA LYS A 21 -8.07 -24.52 19.33
C LYS A 21 -7.90 -23.16 18.64
N THR A 22 -6.92 -22.35 19.04
CA THR A 22 -6.71 -20.98 18.50
C THR A 22 -5.51 -20.88 17.56
N ASP A 23 -5.03 -21.98 17.01
CA ASP A 23 -3.86 -21.97 16.15
C ASP A 23 -4.07 -21.12 14.89
N ASN A 24 -5.27 -21.09 14.34
CA ASN A 24 -5.63 -20.23 13.21
C ASN A 24 -5.70 -18.71 13.54
N LEU A 25 -5.74 -18.35 14.82
CA LEU A 25 -5.84 -16.95 15.29
C LEU A 25 -4.55 -16.46 15.95
N LEU A 26 -3.83 -17.34 16.65
CA LEU A 26 -2.69 -17.02 17.53
C LEU A 26 -1.42 -17.79 17.17
N ARG A 27 -1.37 -18.37 15.99
CA ARG A 27 -0.18 -19.05 15.46
C ARG A 27 -0.12 -18.86 13.95
N SER A 28 0.92 -18.21 13.49
CA SER A 28 1.46 -18.37 12.13
C SER A 28 2.86 -18.95 12.25
N ALA A 29 3.49 -19.31 11.15
CA ALA A 29 4.81 -19.95 11.18
C ALA A 29 5.86 -19.12 11.93
N ASN A 30 5.70 -17.79 11.93
CA ASN A 30 6.67 -16.86 12.50
C ASN A 30 6.09 -15.89 13.53
N ASN A 31 4.76 -15.82 13.70
CA ASN A 31 4.12 -15.05 14.77
C ASN A 31 3.58 -16.04 15.81
N PHE A 32 4.21 -16.07 16.98
CA PHE A 32 4.00 -17.12 17.95
C PHE A 32 3.48 -16.60 19.31
N PRO A 33 2.43 -15.73 19.32
CA PRO A 33 1.91 -15.19 20.57
C PRO A 33 1.48 -16.28 21.54
N LYS A 34 0.84 -17.35 21.05
CA LYS A 34 0.44 -18.51 21.84
C LYS A 34 1.62 -19.21 22.49
N GLY A 35 2.69 -19.49 21.73
CA GLY A 35 3.87 -20.15 22.27
C GLY A 35 4.61 -19.29 23.29
N MET A 36 4.76 -18.00 22.99
CA MET A 36 5.45 -17.08 23.86
C MET A 36 4.71 -16.85 25.18
N ILE A 37 3.40 -16.59 25.13
CA ILE A 37 2.61 -16.41 26.38
C ILE A 37 2.54 -17.69 27.19
N THR A 38 2.53 -18.87 26.56
CA THR A 38 2.56 -20.16 27.26
C THR A 38 3.92 -20.38 27.92
N GLY A 39 5.03 -20.02 27.25
CA GLY A 39 6.37 -20.06 27.83
C GLY A 39 6.53 -19.09 29.01
N PHE A 40 6.01 -17.88 28.90
CA PHE A 40 5.97 -16.92 30.01
C PHE A 40 5.13 -17.46 31.18
N ALA A 41 4.01 -18.11 30.92
CA ALA A 41 3.17 -18.71 31.96
C ALA A 41 3.85 -19.91 32.65
N GLU A 42 4.74 -20.61 31.97
CA GLU A 42 5.59 -21.65 32.53
C GLU A 42 6.67 -21.05 33.45
N ALA A 43 7.34 -19.99 32.98
CA ALA A 43 8.45 -19.35 33.68
C ALA A 43 8.01 -18.43 34.84
N ALA A 44 6.91 -17.68 34.67
CA ALA A 44 6.43 -16.66 35.60
C ALA A 44 4.88 -16.63 35.69
N PRO A 45 4.24 -17.68 36.19
CA PRO A 45 2.79 -17.87 36.18
C PRO A 45 2.01 -16.76 36.89
N GLU A 46 2.50 -16.28 38.04
CA GLU A 46 1.84 -15.22 38.79
C GLU A 46 1.86 -13.86 38.04
N ALA A 47 2.96 -13.57 37.33
CA ALA A 47 3.06 -12.37 36.51
C ALA A 47 2.10 -12.42 35.33
N VAL A 48 2.04 -13.55 34.62
CA VAL A 48 1.10 -13.74 33.49
C VAL A 48 -0.35 -13.71 33.98
N HIS A 49 -0.66 -14.31 35.14
CA HIS A 49 -1.99 -14.21 35.74
C HIS A 49 -2.38 -12.76 36.03
N SER A 50 -1.48 -11.99 36.67
CA SER A 50 -1.69 -10.56 36.93
C SER A 50 -1.93 -9.77 35.64
N MET A 51 -1.19 -10.09 34.57
CA MET A 51 -1.37 -9.43 33.25
C MET A 51 -2.77 -9.64 32.69
N TYR A 52 -3.28 -10.86 32.72
CA TYR A 52 -4.63 -11.16 32.27
C TYR A 52 -5.71 -10.56 33.15
N MET A 53 -5.52 -10.56 34.49
CA MET A 53 -6.48 -9.92 35.40
C MET A 53 -6.59 -8.41 35.13
N GLU A 54 -5.47 -7.73 34.85
CA GLU A 54 -5.49 -6.31 34.48
C GLU A 54 -6.05 -6.06 33.09
N LEU A 55 -5.79 -6.96 32.13
CA LEU A 55 -6.39 -6.88 30.79
C LEU A 55 -7.92 -7.00 30.84
N TYR A 56 -8.43 -7.82 31.74
CA TYR A 56 -9.86 -8.08 31.92
C TYR A 56 -10.55 -7.10 32.89
N ASP A 57 -9.81 -6.16 33.46
CA ASP A 57 -10.37 -5.12 34.35
C ASP A 57 -11.07 -4.03 33.52
N GLU A 58 -12.35 -4.22 33.25
CA GLU A 58 -13.18 -3.31 32.43
C GLU A 58 -13.44 -1.94 33.11
N SER A 59 -12.99 -1.71 34.33
CA SER A 59 -13.04 -0.38 34.97
C SER A 59 -12.01 0.59 34.37
N LYS A 60 -11.03 0.07 33.60
CA LYS A 60 -9.96 0.83 32.96
C LYS A 60 -10.19 0.99 31.46
N ASP A 61 -9.63 2.05 30.88
CA ASP A 61 -9.68 2.26 29.42
C ASP A 61 -9.03 1.09 28.66
N LEU A 62 -9.62 0.73 27.51
CA LEU A 62 -9.17 -0.40 26.70
C LEU A 62 -7.72 -0.22 26.20
N CYS A 63 -7.38 0.96 25.71
CA CYS A 63 -6.05 1.25 25.19
C CYS A 63 -4.99 1.23 26.29
N GLU A 64 -5.33 1.72 27.49
CA GLU A 64 -4.48 1.62 28.68
C GLU A 64 -4.19 0.16 29.05
N ARG A 65 -5.23 -0.69 29.04
CA ARG A 65 -5.09 -2.13 29.34
C ARG A 65 -4.19 -2.84 28.33
N ILE A 66 -4.35 -2.54 27.04
CA ILE A 66 -3.51 -3.07 25.96
C ILE A 66 -2.06 -2.62 26.12
N ALA A 67 -1.82 -1.33 26.37
CA ALA A 67 -0.48 -0.80 26.58
C ALA A 67 0.22 -1.44 27.80
N ASN A 68 -0.50 -1.59 28.92
CA ASN A 68 0.03 -2.25 30.12
C ASN A 68 0.37 -3.73 29.87
N PHE A 69 -0.46 -4.45 29.10
CA PHE A 69 -0.17 -5.84 28.75
C PHE A 69 1.09 -5.96 27.88
N LYS A 70 1.28 -5.07 26.90
CA LYS A 70 2.49 -5.01 26.07
C LYS A 70 3.74 -4.71 26.90
N ASN A 71 3.68 -3.69 27.78
CA ASN A 71 4.81 -3.31 28.63
C ASN A 71 5.25 -4.44 29.57
N LYS A 72 4.29 -5.16 30.15
CA LYS A 72 4.59 -6.33 30.98
C LYS A 72 5.15 -7.50 30.15
N SER A 73 4.67 -7.66 28.93
CA SER A 73 5.23 -8.67 28.00
C SER A 73 6.68 -8.37 27.64
N ASN A 74 7.05 -7.10 27.44
CA ASN A 74 8.45 -6.70 27.28
C ASN A 74 9.30 -7.06 28.51
N THR A 75 8.79 -6.77 29.72
CA THR A 75 9.51 -7.13 30.96
C THR A 75 9.70 -8.65 31.11
N LEU A 76 8.71 -9.45 30.68
CA LEU A 76 8.85 -10.91 30.68
C LEU A 76 9.80 -11.40 29.60
N LEU A 77 9.82 -10.76 28.43
CA LEU A 77 10.75 -11.07 27.36
C LEU A 77 12.21 -10.86 27.81
N GLU A 78 12.50 -9.73 28.43
CA GLU A 78 13.85 -9.44 28.96
C GLU A 78 14.34 -10.48 29.97
N ARG A 79 13.42 -11.01 30.81
CA ARG A 79 13.77 -11.95 31.88
C ARG A 79 13.74 -13.42 31.47
N TYR A 80 12.84 -13.79 30.60
CA TYR A 80 12.51 -15.19 30.30
C TYR A 80 12.42 -15.50 28.81
N GLY A 81 12.78 -14.56 27.93
CA GLY A 81 12.65 -14.70 26.49
C GLY A 81 13.69 -15.62 25.83
N ASN A 82 14.69 -16.12 26.59
CA ASN A 82 15.73 -17.06 26.12
C ASN A 82 16.40 -16.63 24.79
N GLY A 83 16.60 -15.30 24.60
CA GLY A 83 17.17 -14.75 23.38
C GLY A 83 16.16 -14.49 22.25
N ALA A 84 14.86 -14.64 22.49
CA ALA A 84 13.84 -14.21 21.55
C ALA A 84 13.84 -12.69 21.39
N ALA A 85 13.78 -12.20 20.17
CA ALA A 85 13.80 -10.76 19.86
C ALA A 85 12.50 -10.05 20.23
N GLN A 86 11.37 -10.78 20.31
CA GLN A 86 10.04 -10.20 20.49
C GLN A 86 9.11 -11.07 21.33
N HIS A 87 8.14 -10.42 22.00
CA HIS A 87 7.14 -11.11 22.82
C HIS A 87 5.87 -11.52 22.07
N TYR A 88 5.65 -11.07 20.82
CA TYR A 88 4.48 -11.34 19.95
C TYR A 88 3.12 -10.98 20.56
N GLN A 89 3.08 -10.25 21.67
CA GLN A 89 1.83 -9.82 22.34
C GLN A 89 1.47 -8.43 21.85
N TYR A 90 0.99 -8.31 20.62
CA TYR A 90 0.53 -7.08 20.00
C TYR A 90 -0.99 -6.99 19.98
N GLU A 91 -1.54 -5.92 19.42
CA GLU A 91 -2.97 -5.60 19.42
C GLU A 91 -3.83 -6.74 18.90
N ASN A 92 -3.41 -7.42 17.84
CA ASN A 92 -4.12 -8.55 17.27
C ASN A 92 -4.26 -9.73 18.26
N ALA A 93 -3.19 -10.09 18.93
CA ALA A 93 -3.20 -11.17 19.92
C ALA A 93 -4.01 -10.77 21.17
N ILE A 94 -3.80 -9.54 21.67
CA ILE A 94 -4.49 -9.04 22.88
C ILE A 94 -5.99 -8.90 22.64
N MET A 95 -6.41 -8.35 21.50
CA MET A 95 -7.83 -8.28 21.14
C MET A 95 -8.45 -9.66 20.94
N THR A 96 -7.69 -10.64 20.44
CA THR A 96 -8.14 -12.04 20.39
C THR A 96 -8.36 -12.61 21.79
N TYR A 97 -7.49 -12.33 22.77
CA TYR A 97 -7.70 -12.75 24.17
C TYR A 97 -8.94 -12.12 24.79
N LEU A 98 -9.19 -10.83 24.50
CA LEU A 98 -10.40 -10.14 24.95
C LEU A 98 -11.66 -10.75 24.35
N TRP A 99 -11.67 -11.02 23.04
CA TRP A 99 -12.79 -11.69 22.37
C TRP A 99 -13.03 -13.12 22.91
N LEU A 100 -11.97 -13.90 23.10
CA LEU A 100 -12.11 -15.25 23.68
C LEU A 100 -12.73 -15.24 25.10
N ARG A 101 -12.51 -14.16 25.85
CA ARG A 101 -13.05 -14.01 27.21
C ARG A 101 -14.43 -13.38 27.23
N TYR A 102 -14.68 -12.41 26.35
CA TYR A 102 -15.88 -11.61 26.26
C TYR A 102 -16.34 -11.47 24.80
N PRO A 103 -16.80 -12.55 24.17
CA PRO A 103 -17.19 -12.53 22.76
C PRO A 103 -18.37 -11.60 22.48
N ASP A 104 -19.19 -11.28 23.51
CA ASP A 104 -20.29 -10.33 23.42
C ASP A 104 -19.87 -8.86 23.49
N LYS A 105 -18.56 -8.57 23.66
CA LYS A 105 -18.07 -7.21 23.87
C LYS A 105 -16.96 -6.79 22.93
N TYR A 106 -16.14 -7.72 22.50
CA TYR A 106 -14.94 -7.43 21.72
C TYR A 106 -14.95 -8.14 20.37
N TYR A 107 -14.08 -7.67 19.47
CA TYR A 107 -13.86 -8.22 18.15
C TYR A 107 -12.39 -8.62 17.96
N ILE A 108 -12.11 -9.47 16.98
CA ILE A 108 -10.75 -9.82 16.59
C ILE A 108 -10.19 -8.72 15.69
N TYR A 109 -9.09 -8.12 16.10
CA TYR A 109 -8.45 -7.03 15.38
C TYR A 109 -7.38 -7.56 14.42
N LYS A 110 -7.46 -7.14 13.14
CA LYS A 110 -6.40 -7.29 12.14
C LYS A 110 -6.32 -6.01 11.32
N PHE A 111 -5.20 -5.31 11.40
CA PHE A 111 -5.04 -3.98 10.82
C PHE A 111 -5.41 -3.89 9.34
N GLY A 112 -4.89 -4.82 8.50
CA GLY A 112 -5.17 -4.85 7.05
C GLY A 112 -6.65 -5.09 6.74
N GLU A 113 -7.30 -6.01 7.47
CA GLU A 113 -8.72 -6.32 7.35
C GLU A 113 -9.59 -5.11 7.70
N VAL A 114 -9.36 -4.51 8.86
CA VAL A 114 -10.14 -3.36 9.33
C VAL A 114 -9.98 -2.14 8.42
N LYS A 115 -8.76 -1.88 7.95
CA LYS A 115 -8.48 -0.80 6.98
C LYS A 115 -9.25 -1.01 5.67
N ALA A 116 -9.28 -2.24 5.16
CA ALA A 116 -10.03 -2.57 3.94
C ALA A 116 -11.54 -2.42 4.14
N VAL A 117 -12.08 -2.93 5.26
CA VAL A 117 -13.50 -2.77 5.62
C VAL A 117 -13.89 -1.29 5.69
N SER A 118 -13.07 -0.46 6.34
CA SER A 118 -13.29 0.99 6.42
C SER A 118 -13.35 1.68 5.06
N LEU A 119 -12.50 1.25 4.13
CA LEU A 119 -12.45 1.79 2.76
C LEU A 119 -13.65 1.32 1.92
N GLU A 120 -14.00 0.03 1.98
CA GLU A 120 -15.11 -0.54 1.20
C GLU A 120 -16.48 -0.02 1.65
N LEU A 121 -16.62 0.28 2.94
CA LEU A 121 -17.84 0.88 3.49
C LEU A 121 -17.84 2.43 3.40
N GLU A 122 -16.81 3.03 2.80
CA GLU A 122 -16.65 4.49 2.69
C GLU A 122 -16.77 5.22 4.04
N SER A 123 -16.34 4.57 5.14
CA SER A 123 -16.49 5.09 6.49
C SER A 123 -15.59 6.29 6.76
N ASP A 124 -15.95 7.12 7.74
CA ASP A 124 -15.14 8.26 8.18
C ASP A 124 -13.92 7.87 9.02
N TYR A 125 -13.87 6.62 9.49
CA TYR A 125 -12.76 6.13 10.30
C TYR A 125 -11.49 5.97 9.47
N ARG A 126 -10.35 6.35 10.05
CA ARG A 126 -9.05 6.30 9.38
C ARG A 126 -8.07 5.45 10.19
N PHE A 127 -7.39 4.54 9.48
CA PHE A 127 -6.41 3.62 10.07
C PHE A 127 -5.01 3.95 9.55
N LYS A 128 -4.07 4.21 10.45
CA LYS A 128 -2.68 4.58 10.12
C LYS A 128 -1.72 3.65 10.83
N LYS A 129 -0.69 3.17 10.13
CA LYS A 129 0.39 2.38 10.71
C LYS A 129 1.07 3.18 11.84
N GLY A 130 1.29 2.57 13.00
CA GLY A 130 1.86 3.23 14.18
C GLY A 130 0.89 4.01 15.06
N ALA A 131 -0.31 4.32 14.62
CA ALA A 131 -1.34 4.98 15.43
C ALA A 131 -2.19 3.95 16.23
N TYR A 132 -1.53 3.15 17.06
CA TYR A 132 -2.14 1.97 17.68
C TYR A 132 -3.39 2.27 18.50
N GLU A 133 -3.38 3.30 19.32
CA GLU A 133 -4.51 3.69 20.17
C GLU A 133 -5.69 4.19 19.35
N ASP A 134 -5.46 5.10 18.41
CA ASP A 134 -6.49 5.61 17.50
C ASP A 134 -7.08 4.50 16.64
N ASN A 135 -6.23 3.57 16.15
CA ASN A 135 -6.68 2.44 15.37
C ASN A 135 -7.61 1.52 16.17
N ILE A 136 -7.30 1.23 17.44
CA ILE A 136 -8.17 0.39 18.29
C ILE A 136 -9.49 1.09 18.59
N ARG A 137 -9.48 2.40 18.88
CA ARG A 137 -10.71 3.19 19.11
C ARG A 137 -11.59 3.23 17.87
N ASN A 138 -10.99 3.55 16.72
CA ASN A 138 -11.70 3.58 15.44
C ASN A 138 -12.23 2.21 15.04
N PHE A 139 -11.48 1.14 15.29
CA PHE A 139 -11.88 -0.23 15.04
C PHE A 139 -13.12 -0.62 15.86
N MET A 140 -13.09 -0.38 17.16
CA MET A 140 -14.24 -0.69 18.02
C MET A 140 -15.49 0.08 17.57
N ALA A 141 -15.36 1.37 17.25
CA ALA A 141 -16.46 2.19 16.80
C ALA A 141 -17.03 1.72 15.46
N LEU A 142 -16.18 1.46 14.46
CA LEU A 142 -16.59 0.97 13.14
C LEU A 142 -17.33 -0.38 13.26
N TYR A 143 -16.78 -1.32 14.03
CA TYR A 143 -17.39 -2.63 14.17
C TYR A 143 -18.66 -2.61 15.05
N ASP A 144 -18.77 -1.68 16.00
CA ASP A 144 -20.01 -1.45 16.74
C ASP A 144 -21.13 -0.89 15.83
N GLU A 145 -20.81 -0.02 14.87
CA GLU A 145 -21.76 0.46 13.85
C GLU A 145 -22.21 -0.68 12.93
N ILE A 146 -21.28 -1.48 12.39
CA ILE A 146 -21.63 -2.65 11.57
C ILE A 146 -22.52 -3.62 12.38
N CYS A 147 -22.16 -3.90 13.62
CA CYS A 147 -22.93 -4.77 14.50
C CYS A 147 -24.37 -4.25 14.73
N ALA A 148 -24.51 -2.95 14.95
CA ALA A 148 -25.82 -2.32 15.15
C ALA A 148 -26.72 -2.44 13.90
N GLU A 149 -26.17 -2.34 12.71
CA GLU A 149 -26.91 -2.57 11.46
C GLU A 149 -27.31 -4.04 11.30
N LEU A 150 -26.40 -4.99 11.59
CA LEU A 150 -26.71 -6.43 11.54
C LEU A 150 -27.79 -6.83 12.54
N GLN A 151 -27.84 -6.16 13.70
CA GLN A 151 -28.85 -6.41 14.72
C GLN A 151 -30.28 -6.02 14.30
N GLN A 152 -30.43 -5.16 13.29
CA GLN A 152 -31.71 -4.74 12.74
C GLN A 152 -32.26 -5.75 11.71
N ASP A 153 -31.45 -6.69 11.22
CA ASP A 153 -31.83 -7.67 10.21
C ASP A 153 -32.32 -8.98 10.86
N ASP A 154 -33.62 -9.10 10.98
CA ASP A 154 -34.27 -10.31 11.55
C ASP A 154 -34.09 -11.56 10.64
N GLU A 155 -33.99 -11.38 9.32
CA GLU A 155 -33.77 -12.47 8.38
C GLU A 155 -32.37 -13.08 8.55
N LEU A 156 -31.36 -12.22 8.63
CA LEU A 156 -29.99 -12.63 8.91
C LEU A 156 -29.86 -13.34 10.27
N ARG A 157 -30.51 -12.81 11.31
CA ARG A 157 -30.54 -13.43 12.65
C ARG A 157 -31.16 -14.80 12.61
N ASN A 158 -32.29 -14.98 11.90
CA ASN A 158 -32.94 -16.26 11.75
C ASN A 158 -32.10 -17.27 10.97
N LEU A 159 -31.40 -16.79 9.92
CA LEU A 159 -30.47 -17.59 9.14
C LEU A 159 -29.29 -18.08 10.02
N LEU A 160 -28.67 -17.21 10.79
CA LEU A 160 -27.61 -17.58 11.73
C LEU A 160 -28.10 -18.65 12.71
N ASN A 161 -29.24 -18.41 13.37
CA ASN A 161 -29.80 -19.34 14.32
C ASN A 161 -30.11 -20.73 13.72
N SER A 162 -30.44 -20.78 12.42
CA SER A 162 -30.69 -22.04 11.72
C SER A 162 -29.43 -22.87 11.47
N GLN A 163 -28.25 -22.21 11.43
CA GLN A 163 -26.95 -22.84 11.17
C GLN A 163 -26.19 -23.19 12.47
N ILE A 164 -26.53 -22.56 13.59
CA ILE A 164 -25.88 -22.81 14.89
C ILE A 164 -26.27 -24.19 15.43
N THR A 165 -25.25 -24.99 15.76
CA THR A 165 -25.43 -26.29 16.43
C THR A 165 -25.24 -26.15 17.94
N SER A 166 -25.64 -27.17 18.71
CA SER A 166 -25.49 -27.18 20.18
C SER A 166 -24.02 -27.08 20.67
N THR A 167 -23.05 -27.22 19.78
CA THR A 167 -21.62 -27.10 20.11
C THR A 167 -21.05 -25.72 19.74
N CYS A 168 -21.82 -24.86 19.08
CA CYS A 168 -21.42 -23.52 18.70
C CYS A 168 -21.78 -22.51 19.79
N TYR A 169 -21.01 -21.41 19.81
CA TYR A 169 -21.40 -20.23 20.55
C TYR A 169 -22.61 -19.55 19.88
N THR A 170 -23.59 -19.12 20.64
CA THR A 170 -24.88 -18.64 20.10
C THR A 170 -24.86 -17.21 19.58
N ASP A 171 -23.80 -16.46 19.86
CA ASP A 171 -23.56 -15.07 19.42
C ASP A 171 -24.78 -14.14 19.58
N PRO A 172 -25.32 -13.97 20.81
CA PRO A 172 -26.57 -13.26 21.03
C PRO A 172 -26.51 -11.78 20.62
N GLU A 173 -25.32 -11.18 20.71
CA GLU A 173 -25.06 -9.79 20.34
C GLU A 173 -24.57 -9.63 18.89
N LEU A 174 -24.47 -10.70 18.12
CA LEU A 174 -23.98 -10.75 16.74
C LEU A 174 -22.55 -10.21 16.53
N ARG A 175 -21.73 -10.15 17.57
CA ARG A 175 -20.37 -9.64 17.48
C ARG A 175 -19.42 -10.58 16.75
N THR A 176 -19.60 -11.89 16.93
CA THR A 176 -18.82 -12.88 16.17
C THR A 176 -19.23 -12.86 14.70
N LEU A 177 -20.53 -12.76 14.41
CA LEU A 177 -21.01 -12.57 13.03
C LEU A 177 -20.45 -11.29 12.40
N THR A 178 -20.33 -10.20 13.17
CA THR A 178 -19.72 -8.95 12.69
C THR A 178 -18.25 -9.15 12.26
N ILE A 179 -17.49 -9.98 12.98
CA ILE A 179 -16.12 -10.36 12.57
C ILE A 179 -16.15 -11.10 11.24
N ASP A 180 -17.06 -12.06 11.07
CA ASP A 180 -17.20 -12.82 9.83
C ASP A 180 -17.63 -11.94 8.65
N VAL A 181 -18.50 -10.95 8.88
CA VAL A 181 -18.88 -9.94 7.88
C VAL A 181 -17.68 -9.08 7.49
N GLY A 182 -16.88 -8.61 8.45
CA GLY A 182 -15.63 -7.88 8.17
C GLY A 182 -14.67 -8.73 7.35
N PHE A 183 -14.49 -10.00 7.72
CA PHE A 183 -13.67 -10.94 6.96
C PHE A 183 -14.24 -11.19 5.55
N PHE A 184 -15.57 -11.30 5.40
CA PHE A 184 -16.23 -11.46 4.11
C PHE A 184 -15.98 -10.23 3.22
N ILE A 185 -16.15 -9.01 3.76
CA ILE A 185 -15.88 -7.76 3.05
C ILE A 185 -14.42 -7.72 2.59
N PHE A 186 -13.48 -8.03 3.49
CA PHE A 186 -12.06 -8.04 3.17
C PHE A 186 -11.70 -9.07 2.10
N ARG A 187 -12.27 -10.28 2.17
CA ARG A 187 -11.85 -11.43 1.37
C ARG A 187 -12.63 -11.60 0.08
N TYR A 188 -13.95 -11.31 0.09
CA TYR A 188 -14.89 -11.72 -0.95
C TYR A 188 -15.73 -10.59 -1.53
N TRP A 189 -15.94 -9.51 -0.80
CA TRP A 189 -16.74 -8.39 -1.28
C TRP A 189 -16.07 -7.76 -2.51
N ASN A 190 -16.83 -7.57 -3.61
CA ASN A 190 -16.34 -7.07 -4.90
C ASN A 190 -15.33 -7.97 -5.66
N LYS A 191 -15.20 -9.24 -5.30
CA LYS A 191 -14.48 -10.24 -6.10
C LYS A 191 -15.49 -11.04 -6.91
N GLU A 192 -16.08 -10.45 -7.94
CA GLU A 192 -16.93 -11.17 -8.89
C GLU A 192 -16.08 -12.15 -9.71
N ASP A 193 -16.65 -13.37 -9.89
CA ASP A 193 -16.16 -14.51 -10.68
C ASP A 193 -14.96 -15.31 -10.17
N SER A 194 -15.17 -16.00 -9.05
CA SER A 194 -14.66 -17.36 -8.93
C SER A 194 -15.77 -18.27 -8.40
N THR A 195 -16.60 -18.76 -9.29
CA THR A 195 -17.43 -19.93 -9.08
C THR A 195 -16.52 -21.12 -8.79
N ASN A 196 -16.38 -21.42 -7.53
CA ASN A 196 -15.77 -22.57 -6.86
C ASN A 196 -14.74 -22.11 -5.80
N VAL A 197 -15.25 -21.56 -4.68
CA VAL A 197 -14.47 -21.57 -3.45
C VAL A 197 -15.23 -22.43 -2.45
N PRO A 198 -14.66 -23.55 -1.98
CA PRO A 198 -15.27 -24.37 -0.94
C PRO A 198 -15.40 -23.57 0.35
N LEU A 199 -16.50 -23.68 1.03
CA LEU A 199 -16.86 -22.96 2.27
C LEU A 199 -15.97 -23.31 3.48
N TYR A 200 -15.00 -24.12 3.36
CA TYR A 200 -13.89 -24.39 4.27
C TYR A 200 -12.71 -24.83 3.41
N ALA A 201 -11.69 -24.00 3.29
CA ALA A 201 -10.41 -24.49 2.81
C ALA A 201 -9.91 -25.52 3.83
N GLN A 202 -10.06 -26.79 3.51
CA GLN A 202 -9.21 -27.82 4.08
C GLN A 202 -7.75 -27.42 3.78
N PRO A 203 -6.78 -27.81 4.61
CA PRO A 203 -5.37 -27.60 4.28
C PRO A 203 -5.18 -28.12 2.84
N GLN A 204 -4.93 -27.20 1.90
CA GLN A 204 -4.58 -27.62 0.55
C GLN A 204 -3.33 -28.49 0.68
N GLU A 205 -3.40 -29.68 0.15
CA GLU A 205 -2.23 -30.52 -0.07
C GLU A 205 -1.20 -29.67 -0.80
N ASP A 206 0.06 -29.82 -0.38
CA ASP A 206 1.24 -29.20 -0.97
C ASP A 206 1.17 -29.44 -2.50
N ASP A 207 0.82 -28.41 -3.27
CA ASP A 207 0.70 -28.49 -4.73
C ASP A 207 2.08 -28.55 -5.41
N GLY A 208 3.13 -28.67 -4.61
CA GLY A 208 4.51 -28.74 -5.06
C GLY A 208 5.09 -27.40 -5.51
N GLN A 209 4.33 -26.29 -5.38
CA GLN A 209 4.80 -24.95 -5.72
C GLN A 209 5.83 -24.49 -4.69
N GLN A 210 6.98 -24.00 -5.15
CA GLN A 210 8.03 -23.44 -4.31
C GLN A 210 8.07 -21.92 -4.43
N TYR A 211 8.70 -21.30 -3.43
CA TYR A 211 8.80 -19.86 -3.31
C TYR A 211 10.25 -19.43 -3.11
N TRP A 212 10.66 -18.36 -3.79
CA TRP A 212 12.03 -17.95 -3.86
C TRP A 212 12.20 -16.45 -3.62
N PHE A 213 13.36 -16.08 -3.08
CA PHE A 213 13.80 -14.70 -2.94
C PHE A 213 15.06 -14.51 -3.79
N LEU A 214 14.95 -13.70 -4.83
CA LEU A 214 16.01 -13.46 -5.79
C LEU A 214 16.69 -12.12 -5.50
N ASN A 215 17.94 -12.17 -5.13
CA ASN A 215 18.78 -11.02 -4.82
C ASN A 215 19.70 -10.72 -6.00
N ALA A 216 19.52 -9.59 -6.67
CA ALA A 216 20.38 -9.15 -7.78
C ALA A 216 20.98 -7.77 -7.52
N ASN A 217 22.17 -7.56 -8.07
CA ASN A 217 22.76 -6.23 -8.09
C ASN A 217 22.12 -5.40 -9.23
N PRO A 218 21.48 -4.26 -8.95
CA PRO A 218 20.75 -3.49 -9.95
C PRO A 218 21.66 -2.89 -11.05
N LYS A 219 22.98 -2.79 -10.82
CA LYS A 219 23.94 -2.39 -11.85
C LYS A 219 24.18 -3.48 -12.90
N MET A 220 23.96 -4.73 -12.55
CA MET A 220 24.07 -5.88 -13.47
C MET A 220 22.71 -6.26 -14.06
N TRP A 221 21.68 -6.27 -13.24
CA TRP A 221 20.30 -6.50 -13.63
C TRP A 221 19.34 -5.66 -12.79
N SER A 222 18.84 -4.57 -13.40
CA SER A 222 17.81 -3.74 -12.77
C SER A 222 16.44 -4.35 -13.01
N MET A 223 15.90 -5.01 -11.98
CA MET A 223 14.58 -5.60 -11.96
C MET A 223 13.48 -4.53 -12.02
N SER A 224 13.72 -3.38 -11.38
CA SER A 224 12.79 -2.25 -11.37
C SER A 224 12.56 -1.67 -12.76
N SER A 225 13.60 -1.61 -13.62
CA SER A 225 13.52 -1.06 -14.97
C SER A 225 13.12 -2.08 -16.05
N MET A 226 12.92 -3.33 -15.69
CA MET A 226 12.51 -4.40 -16.59
C MET A 226 11.00 -4.29 -16.85
N PRO A 227 10.53 -4.34 -18.11
CA PRO A 227 9.11 -4.40 -18.42
C PRO A 227 8.40 -5.64 -17.85
N VAL A 228 7.11 -5.50 -17.54
CA VAL A 228 6.27 -6.64 -17.17
C VAL A 228 6.09 -7.56 -18.38
N GLY A 229 6.13 -8.88 -18.15
CA GLY A 229 6.06 -9.92 -19.18
C GLY A 229 7.41 -10.20 -19.85
N GLU A 230 8.46 -9.40 -19.60
CA GLU A 230 9.80 -9.69 -20.10
C GLU A 230 10.42 -10.87 -19.32
N ILE A 231 11.17 -11.71 -20.05
CA ILE A 231 11.88 -12.86 -19.48
C ILE A 231 13.37 -12.53 -19.45
N GLN A 232 13.96 -12.65 -18.26
CA GLN A 232 15.40 -12.47 -18.07
C GLN A 232 16.03 -13.77 -17.58
N ASN A 233 17.23 -14.05 -18.06
CA ASN A 233 18.00 -15.19 -17.60
C ASN A 233 18.99 -14.80 -16.49
N TYR A 234 19.29 -15.75 -15.62
CA TYR A 234 20.29 -15.62 -14.57
C TYR A 234 21.25 -16.80 -14.62
N THR A 235 22.55 -16.52 -14.62
CA THR A 235 23.57 -17.55 -14.74
C THR A 235 23.73 -18.36 -13.45
N LEU A 236 23.93 -19.67 -13.57
CA LEU A 236 24.20 -20.57 -12.44
C LEU A 236 25.64 -20.43 -11.94
N PHE A 237 26.52 -19.88 -12.78
CA PHE A 237 27.94 -19.68 -12.49
C PHE A 237 28.29 -18.19 -12.42
N ASN A 238 29.27 -17.84 -11.62
CA ASN A 238 29.81 -16.48 -11.58
C ASN A 238 30.79 -16.24 -12.75
N ASP A 239 31.28 -15.00 -12.89
CA ASP A 239 32.18 -14.61 -13.98
C ASP A 239 33.51 -15.39 -13.99
N ASN A 240 33.88 -16.00 -12.87
CA ASN A 240 35.05 -16.85 -12.74
C ASN A 240 34.77 -18.35 -13.04
N GLY A 241 33.55 -18.68 -13.50
CA GLY A 241 33.15 -20.06 -13.78
C GLY A 241 32.83 -20.90 -12.54
N ASN A 242 32.84 -20.34 -11.34
CA ASN A 242 32.49 -21.07 -10.12
C ASN A 242 30.96 -21.09 -9.93
N LYS A 243 30.46 -22.20 -9.39
CA LYS A 243 29.08 -22.36 -8.99
C LYS A 243 28.67 -21.22 -8.03
N ARG A 244 27.50 -20.62 -8.24
CA ARG A 244 26.94 -19.65 -7.31
C ARG A 244 26.68 -20.31 -5.95
N ARG A 245 26.68 -19.52 -4.88
CA ARG A 245 26.33 -20.02 -3.54
C ARG A 245 24.89 -20.51 -3.53
N ILE A 246 24.64 -21.53 -2.70
CA ILE A 246 23.35 -22.23 -2.60
C ILE A 246 22.94 -22.74 -4.00
N PHE A 247 23.88 -23.39 -4.69
CA PHE A 247 23.66 -23.90 -6.05
C PHE A 247 22.45 -24.84 -6.14
N GLN A 248 22.14 -25.55 -5.04
CA GLN A 248 20.99 -26.45 -4.97
C GLN A 248 19.66 -25.71 -5.20
N ASN A 249 19.50 -24.47 -4.71
CA ASN A 249 18.29 -23.69 -4.90
C ASN A 249 17.99 -23.44 -6.40
N PHE A 250 19.04 -23.28 -7.22
CA PHE A 250 18.86 -23.13 -8.67
C PHE A 250 18.44 -24.42 -9.35
N LEU A 251 18.83 -25.59 -8.79
CA LEU A 251 18.44 -26.90 -9.31
C LEU A 251 17.02 -27.29 -8.87
N ASP A 252 16.60 -26.82 -7.70
CA ASP A 252 15.30 -27.15 -7.11
C ASP A 252 14.17 -26.25 -7.65
N ALA A 253 14.50 -25.08 -8.19
CA ALA A 253 13.53 -24.14 -8.72
C ALA A 253 12.90 -24.66 -10.02
N LYS A 254 11.55 -24.67 -10.07
CA LYS A 254 10.75 -25.22 -11.16
C LYS A 254 9.95 -24.15 -11.88
N ALA A 255 9.64 -24.42 -13.14
CA ALA A 255 8.73 -23.57 -13.89
C ALA A 255 7.37 -23.41 -13.17
N GLY A 256 6.92 -22.18 -13.02
CA GLY A 256 5.72 -21.85 -12.26
C GLY A 256 5.98 -21.36 -10.84
N ASP A 257 7.14 -21.63 -10.24
CA ASP A 257 7.49 -21.16 -8.90
C ASP A 257 7.46 -19.63 -8.81
N MET A 258 7.02 -19.12 -7.67
CA MET A 258 6.91 -17.68 -7.45
C MET A 258 8.20 -17.11 -6.82
N VAL A 259 8.57 -15.90 -7.23
CA VAL A 259 9.85 -15.31 -6.87
C VAL A 259 9.67 -13.85 -6.46
N ILE A 260 10.16 -13.50 -5.28
CA ILE A 260 10.27 -12.11 -4.81
C ILE A 260 11.58 -11.51 -5.32
N GLY A 261 11.51 -10.44 -6.10
CA GLY A 261 12.66 -9.77 -6.67
C GLY A 261 13.19 -8.65 -5.78
N TYR A 262 14.41 -8.81 -5.29
CA TYR A 262 15.09 -7.85 -4.43
C TYR A 262 16.34 -7.29 -5.10
N GLU A 263 16.44 -5.98 -5.17
CA GLU A 263 17.64 -5.28 -5.62
C GLU A 263 18.56 -4.99 -4.43
N SER A 264 19.80 -5.49 -4.50
CA SER A 264 20.82 -5.24 -3.47
C SER A 264 21.37 -3.80 -3.51
N THR A 265 22.49 -3.53 -2.85
CA THR A 265 23.12 -2.20 -2.82
C THR A 265 23.32 -1.63 -4.24
N PRO A 266 22.93 -0.36 -4.51
CA PRO A 266 22.56 0.69 -3.55
C PRO A 266 21.07 0.75 -3.14
N VAL A 267 20.20 -0.02 -3.77
CA VAL A 267 18.72 0.08 -3.63
C VAL A 267 18.25 -0.53 -2.32
N LYS A 268 18.61 -1.77 -2.04
CA LYS A 268 18.23 -2.55 -0.85
C LYS A 268 16.72 -2.65 -0.64
N GLN A 269 15.96 -2.99 -1.69
CA GLN A 269 14.50 -3.05 -1.64
C GLN A 269 13.95 -4.23 -2.46
N ILE A 270 12.79 -4.75 -2.06
CA ILE A 270 11.95 -5.56 -2.93
C ILE A 270 11.31 -4.62 -3.95
N VAL A 271 11.46 -4.94 -5.23
CA VAL A 271 11.07 -4.05 -6.34
C VAL A 271 10.12 -4.71 -7.33
N ALA A 272 9.99 -6.03 -7.31
CA ALA A 272 9.17 -6.74 -8.28
C ALA A 272 8.75 -8.14 -7.79
N ILE A 273 7.74 -8.71 -8.46
CA ILE A 273 7.34 -10.10 -8.34
C ILE A 273 7.62 -10.78 -9.68
N PHE A 274 8.21 -11.96 -9.62
CA PHE A 274 8.55 -12.78 -10.76
C PHE A 274 7.94 -14.18 -10.63
N ARG A 275 8.01 -14.92 -11.72
CA ARG A 275 7.77 -16.35 -11.80
C ARG A 275 8.96 -17.01 -12.49
N VAL A 276 9.32 -18.20 -12.08
CA VAL A 276 10.27 -19.04 -12.85
C VAL A 276 9.56 -19.42 -14.15
N ASN A 277 10.05 -18.90 -15.27
CA ASN A 277 9.47 -19.14 -16.58
C ASN A 277 9.86 -20.50 -17.14
N ALA A 278 11.14 -20.87 -16.96
CA ALA A 278 11.68 -22.16 -17.34
C ALA A 278 12.74 -22.60 -16.34
N GLU A 279 12.82 -23.93 -16.12
CA GLU A 279 13.85 -24.55 -15.31
C GLU A 279 15.24 -24.27 -15.90
N GLN A 280 16.25 -24.50 -15.09
CA GLN A 280 17.64 -24.31 -15.50
C GLN A 280 18.03 -25.29 -16.62
N ASP A 281 18.84 -24.82 -17.57
CA ASP A 281 19.35 -25.56 -18.74
C ASP A 281 20.80 -26.10 -18.55
N GLY A 282 21.32 -26.02 -17.32
CA GLY A 282 22.70 -26.35 -16.96
C GLY A 282 23.62 -25.14 -16.86
N GLU A 283 23.27 -23.99 -17.47
CA GLU A 283 24.01 -22.75 -17.43
C GLU A 283 23.20 -21.60 -16.85
N ARG A 284 21.88 -21.56 -17.10
CA ARG A 284 20.99 -20.44 -16.80
C ARG A 284 19.64 -20.92 -16.28
N ILE A 285 18.96 -20.04 -15.54
CA ILE A 285 17.55 -20.14 -15.15
C ILE A 285 16.82 -18.89 -15.65
N TYR A 286 15.51 -18.99 -15.90
CA TYR A 286 14.74 -17.95 -16.58
C TYR A 286 13.59 -17.45 -15.69
N PHE A 287 13.53 -16.11 -15.52
CA PHE A 287 12.53 -15.44 -14.70
C PHE A 287 11.70 -14.48 -15.54
N GLU A 288 10.38 -14.58 -15.45
CA GLU A 288 9.42 -13.67 -16.06
C GLU A 288 8.95 -12.66 -15.02
N LYS A 289 9.01 -11.37 -15.33
CA LYS A 289 8.48 -10.34 -14.45
C LYS A 289 6.97 -10.29 -14.56
N LEU A 290 6.28 -10.50 -13.44
CA LEU A 290 4.82 -10.43 -13.33
C LEU A 290 4.34 -9.04 -12.93
N GLU A 291 5.09 -8.38 -12.02
CA GLU A 291 4.70 -7.08 -11.46
C GLU A 291 5.92 -6.29 -11.01
N GLY A 292 5.92 -4.97 -11.25
CA GLY A 292 6.85 -4.02 -10.67
C GLY A 292 6.18 -3.26 -9.53
N LEU A 293 6.87 -3.06 -8.40
CA LEU A 293 6.30 -2.38 -7.26
C LEU A 293 6.36 -0.86 -7.44
N SER A 294 5.21 -0.19 -7.32
CA SER A 294 5.13 1.27 -7.31
C SER A 294 5.65 1.87 -6.01
N SER A 295 5.51 1.11 -4.91
CA SER A 295 6.07 1.40 -3.59
C SER A 295 6.94 0.23 -3.15
N PRO A 296 8.25 0.24 -3.45
CA PRO A 296 9.18 -0.84 -3.05
C PRO A 296 9.28 -0.98 -1.53
N ILE A 297 9.53 -2.21 -1.06
CA ILE A 297 9.69 -2.52 0.37
C ILE A 297 11.18 -2.52 0.72
N ASP A 298 11.58 -1.66 1.64
CA ASP A 298 12.98 -1.53 2.04
C ASP A 298 13.47 -2.66 2.95
N PHE A 299 14.81 -2.82 2.99
CA PHE A 299 15.46 -3.84 3.79
C PHE A 299 15.22 -3.67 5.31
N ALA A 300 15.12 -2.43 5.79
CA ALA A 300 14.91 -2.17 7.21
C ALA A 300 13.52 -2.65 7.65
N THR A 301 12.50 -2.42 6.81
CA THR A 301 11.15 -2.97 7.01
C THR A 301 11.15 -4.49 7.07
N LEU A 302 11.83 -5.16 6.12
CA LEU A 302 11.92 -6.63 6.13
C LEU A 302 12.63 -7.15 7.38
N LYS A 303 13.73 -6.50 7.77
CA LYS A 303 14.51 -6.90 8.94
C LYS A 303 13.78 -6.65 10.27
N ALA A 304 12.89 -5.66 10.30
CA ALA A 304 12.06 -5.36 11.46
C ALA A 304 10.89 -6.34 11.63
N CYS A 305 10.60 -7.18 10.62
CA CYS A 305 9.54 -8.18 10.67
C CYS A 305 10.05 -9.47 11.32
N PRO A 306 9.50 -9.85 12.49
CA PRO A 306 9.89 -11.08 13.19
C PRO A 306 9.56 -12.33 12.40
N GLU A 307 8.52 -12.26 11.59
CA GLU A 307 8.03 -13.32 10.72
C GLU A 307 9.12 -13.77 9.71
N LEU A 308 10.03 -12.84 9.38
CA LEU A 308 11.12 -13.07 8.43
C LEU A 308 12.48 -13.34 9.09
N GLU A 309 12.57 -13.32 10.43
CA GLU A 309 13.86 -13.46 11.16
C GLU A 309 14.65 -14.70 10.75
N LYS A 310 13.96 -15.81 10.43
CA LYS A 310 14.56 -17.08 10.04
C LYS A 310 14.74 -17.26 8.54
N MET A 311 14.37 -16.24 7.76
CA MET A 311 14.50 -16.27 6.31
C MET A 311 15.94 -16.62 5.90
N GLU A 312 16.09 -17.53 4.94
CA GLU A 312 17.40 -18.00 4.47
C GLU A 312 18.30 -16.83 4.07
N TYR A 313 17.75 -15.78 3.47
CA TYR A 313 18.44 -14.54 3.10
C TYR A 313 19.11 -13.82 4.27
N PHE A 314 18.54 -13.84 5.48
CA PHE A 314 19.14 -13.24 6.66
C PHE A 314 20.18 -14.13 7.34
N SER A 315 20.07 -15.44 7.13
CA SER A 315 20.98 -16.43 7.70
C SER A 315 22.26 -16.60 6.88
N ILE A 316 22.19 -16.35 5.56
CA ILE A 316 23.31 -16.55 4.62
C ILE A 316 23.73 -15.20 4.04
N ILE A 317 24.89 -14.72 4.45
CA ILE A 317 25.39 -13.37 4.11
C ILE A 317 25.59 -13.14 2.60
N GLN A 318 25.74 -14.17 1.79
CA GLN A 318 25.99 -14.07 0.35
C GLN A 318 25.24 -15.15 -0.42
N GLY A 319 24.45 -14.74 -1.41
CA GLY A 319 23.70 -15.62 -2.29
C GLY A 319 22.89 -14.80 -3.28
N SER A 320 22.29 -15.49 -4.26
CA SER A 320 21.45 -14.84 -5.26
C SER A 320 20.02 -15.39 -5.25
N LEU A 321 19.82 -16.67 -5.02
CA LEU A 321 18.50 -17.30 -4.95
C LEU A 321 18.36 -18.02 -3.62
N PHE A 322 17.40 -17.62 -2.82
CA PHE A 322 17.13 -18.12 -1.49
C PHE A 322 15.76 -18.75 -1.46
N LYS A 323 15.60 -19.83 -0.70
CA LYS A 323 14.31 -20.48 -0.52
C LYS A 323 13.48 -19.71 0.48
N LEU A 324 12.19 -19.55 0.17
CA LEU A 324 11.17 -19.07 1.10
C LEU A 324 10.27 -20.22 1.50
N THR A 325 9.84 -20.23 2.74
CA THR A 325 8.66 -21.00 3.13
C THR A 325 7.41 -20.34 2.54
N LYS A 326 6.33 -21.08 2.42
CA LYS A 326 5.03 -20.55 1.97
C LYS A 326 4.59 -19.36 2.84
N ASP A 327 4.72 -19.49 4.16
CA ASP A 327 4.33 -18.46 5.11
C ASP A 327 5.18 -17.18 4.99
N GLU A 328 6.50 -17.31 4.77
CA GLU A 328 7.38 -16.16 4.50
C GLU A 328 6.99 -15.45 3.19
N TYR A 329 6.69 -16.22 2.16
CA TYR A 329 6.24 -15.67 0.88
C TYR A 329 4.90 -14.95 1.02
N GLU A 330 3.89 -15.58 1.63
CA GLU A 330 2.57 -14.99 1.85
C GLU A 330 2.68 -13.71 2.70
N PHE A 331 3.51 -13.72 3.74
CA PHE A 331 3.77 -12.55 4.58
C PHE A 331 4.41 -11.40 3.77
N ILE A 332 5.41 -11.70 2.92
CA ILE A 332 6.03 -10.68 2.05
C ILE A 332 5.01 -10.15 1.05
N ILE A 333 4.16 -11.00 0.49
CA ILE A 333 3.07 -10.56 -0.41
C ILE A 333 2.09 -9.65 0.33
N ASP A 334 1.71 -9.96 1.57
CA ASP A 334 0.84 -9.10 2.37
C ASP A 334 1.49 -7.72 2.60
N LEU A 335 2.77 -7.67 2.96
CA LEU A 335 3.52 -6.40 3.05
C LEU A 335 3.53 -5.63 1.73
N ILE A 336 3.75 -6.34 0.62
CA ILE A 336 3.71 -5.73 -0.71
C ILE A 336 2.31 -5.15 -0.98
N ARG A 337 1.24 -5.89 -0.68
CA ARG A 337 -0.14 -5.47 -0.95
C ARG A 337 -0.64 -4.33 -0.06
N GLU A 338 -0.07 -4.16 1.13
CA GLU A 338 -0.33 -2.98 1.96
C GLU A 338 0.11 -1.69 1.28
N GLU A 339 1.26 -1.70 0.60
CA GLU A 339 1.82 -0.52 -0.06
C GLU A 339 1.51 -0.45 -1.57
N ASN A 340 1.18 -1.59 -2.18
CA ASN A 340 0.86 -1.75 -3.60
C ASN A 340 -0.45 -2.53 -3.74
N PRO A 341 -1.61 -1.94 -3.41
CA PRO A 341 -2.88 -2.63 -3.55
C PRO A 341 -3.11 -3.01 -5.01
N VAL A 342 -3.49 -4.27 -5.23
CA VAL A 342 -3.94 -4.71 -6.57
C VAL A 342 -5.20 -3.92 -6.89
N PRO A 343 -5.30 -3.29 -8.06
CA PRO A 343 -6.56 -2.71 -8.50
C PRO A 343 -7.65 -3.78 -8.37
N THR A 344 -8.66 -3.50 -7.57
CA THR A 344 -9.82 -4.40 -7.42
C THR A 344 -10.31 -4.78 -8.81
N ALA A 345 -10.51 -6.07 -9.05
CA ALA A 345 -11.04 -6.60 -10.30
C ALA A 345 -12.23 -5.76 -10.76
N GLU A 346 -12.28 -5.45 -12.04
CA GLU A 346 -13.16 -4.53 -12.74
C GLU A 346 -14.52 -4.36 -12.02
N LYS A 347 -14.62 -3.35 -11.13
CA LYS A 347 -15.92 -2.74 -10.81
C LYS A 347 -16.52 -2.44 -12.16
N ASN A 348 -17.84 -2.65 -12.33
CA ASN A 348 -18.59 -2.08 -13.44
C ASN A 348 -18.30 -0.58 -13.48
N LYS A 349 -17.17 -0.21 -14.10
CA LYS A 349 -16.73 1.19 -14.17
C LYS A 349 -17.72 1.89 -15.07
N ASP A 350 -18.32 2.96 -14.57
CA ASP A 350 -19.24 3.78 -15.34
C ASP A 350 -18.61 4.13 -16.69
N GLU A 351 -19.15 3.60 -17.77
CA GLU A 351 -18.75 3.99 -19.12
C GLU A 351 -18.78 5.52 -19.24
N TYR A 352 -17.71 6.11 -19.74
CA TYR A 352 -17.59 7.56 -19.89
C TYR A 352 -17.18 7.93 -21.32
N SER A 353 -18.19 8.28 -22.11
CA SER A 353 -18.02 8.57 -23.54
C SER A 353 -17.68 10.04 -23.82
N LYS A 354 -17.33 10.34 -25.06
CA LYS A 354 -17.18 11.70 -25.60
C LYS A 354 -18.46 12.53 -25.39
N GLU A 355 -19.62 11.92 -25.59
CA GLU A 355 -20.92 12.58 -25.43
C GLU A 355 -21.13 13.02 -23.99
N LYS A 356 -20.84 12.14 -23.01
CA LYS A 356 -20.88 12.50 -21.59
C LYS A 356 -19.91 13.64 -21.24
N PHE A 357 -18.73 13.66 -21.86
CA PHE A 357 -17.80 14.77 -21.69
C PHE A 357 -18.38 16.09 -22.20
N LEU A 358 -18.94 16.11 -23.43
CA LEU A 358 -19.51 17.31 -24.05
C LEU A 358 -20.77 17.83 -23.33
N ASP A 359 -21.50 16.93 -22.69
CA ASP A 359 -22.64 17.30 -21.83
C ASP A 359 -22.21 17.99 -20.52
N GLN A 360 -21.10 17.52 -19.94
CA GLN A 360 -20.62 18.01 -18.63
C GLN A 360 -19.61 19.16 -18.73
N VAL A 361 -18.88 19.27 -19.83
CA VAL A 361 -17.83 20.28 -20.03
C VAL A 361 -18.25 21.23 -21.15
N TYR A 362 -18.39 22.50 -20.82
CA TYR A 362 -18.75 23.51 -21.80
C TYR A 362 -17.65 23.71 -22.85
N MET A 363 -17.64 22.83 -23.87
CA MET A 363 -16.66 22.80 -24.93
C MET A 363 -17.29 22.35 -26.26
N THR A 364 -16.82 22.91 -27.39
CA THR A 364 -17.26 22.44 -28.70
C THR A 364 -16.62 21.09 -29.04
N GLU A 365 -17.33 20.26 -29.79
CA GLU A 365 -16.84 18.95 -30.26
C GLU A 365 -15.51 19.09 -31.01
N ALA A 366 -15.39 20.01 -31.93
CA ALA A 366 -14.13 20.25 -32.68
C ALA A 366 -12.94 20.58 -31.76
N LYS A 367 -13.17 21.28 -30.64
CA LYS A 367 -12.13 21.58 -29.66
C LYS A 367 -11.75 20.35 -28.86
N TYR A 368 -12.73 19.53 -28.48
CA TYR A 368 -12.51 18.24 -27.84
C TYR A 368 -11.65 17.33 -28.73
N ASP A 369 -12.05 17.11 -29.98
CA ASP A 369 -11.35 16.24 -30.93
C ASP A 369 -9.90 16.72 -31.14
N ARG A 370 -9.70 18.02 -31.22
CA ARG A 370 -8.34 18.59 -31.30
C ARG A 370 -7.51 18.33 -30.04
N LEU A 371 -8.10 18.46 -28.85
CA LEU A 371 -7.41 18.19 -27.57
C LEU A 371 -7.00 16.71 -27.48
N VAL A 372 -7.92 15.80 -27.77
CA VAL A 372 -7.65 14.34 -27.76
C VAL A 372 -6.57 14.00 -28.78
N ALA A 373 -6.66 14.51 -30.01
CA ALA A 373 -5.65 14.25 -31.05
C ALA A 373 -4.27 14.76 -30.67
N VAL A 374 -4.17 15.97 -30.06
CA VAL A 374 -2.90 16.53 -29.59
C VAL A 374 -2.34 15.71 -28.44
N LEU A 375 -3.16 15.38 -27.42
CA LEU A 375 -2.73 14.62 -26.25
C LEU A 375 -2.29 13.21 -26.61
N THR A 376 -3.02 12.53 -27.51
CA THR A 376 -2.66 11.21 -28.02
C THR A 376 -1.31 11.22 -28.74
N ARG A 377 -1.07 12.24 -29.58
CA ARG A 377 0.16 12.35 -30.36
C ARG A 377 1.35 12.86 -29.55
N LYS A 378 1.14 13.94 -28.78
CA LYS A 378 2.22 14.62 -28.03
C LYS A 378 2.44 14.09 -26.63
N LYS A 379 1.53 13.29 -26.12
CA LYS A 379 1.51 12.74 -24.76
C LYS A 379 1.38 13.79 -23.65
N ASN A 380 1.54 15.06 -23.96
CA ASN A 380 1.51 16.16 -22.99
C ASN A 380 0.70 17.33 -23.55
N ILE A 381 -0.12 17.98 -22.69
CA ILE A 381 -0.78 19.24 -22.99
C ILE A 381 -0.73 20.17 -21.78
N ILE A 382 -0.87 21.48 -22.04
CA ILE A 382 -1.07 22.49 -20.99
C ILE A 382 -2.41 23.18 -21.23
N LEU A 383 -3.32 23.05 -20.26
CA LEU A 383 -4.58 23.79 -20.23
C LEU A 383 -4.37 25.14 -19.55
N GLN A 384 -4.50 26.21 -20.31
CA GLN A 384 -4.34 27.57 -19.81
C GLN A 384 -5.69 28.25 -19.65
N GLY A 385 -5.89 28.98 -18.55
CA GLY A 385 -7.11 29.76 -18.31
C GLY A 385 -7.14 30.41 -16.94
N ALA A 386 -8.08 31.32 -16.72
CA ALA A 386 -8.27 32.02 -15.45
C ALA A 386 -8.54 31.04 -14.29
N PRO A 387 -8.34 31.45 -13.04
CA PRO A 387 -8.82 30.70 -11.89
C PRO A 387 -10.34 30.49 -11.95
N GLY A 388 -10.82 29.33 -11.49
CA GLY A 388 -12.26 29.04 -11.39
C GLY A 388 -12.98 28.68 -12.70
N VAL A 389 -12.31 28.66 -13.86
CA VAL A 389 -12.95 28.30 -15.16
C VAL A 389 -13.12 26.79 -15.37
N GLY A 390 -12.92 25.97 -14.36
CA GLY A 390 -13.15 24.52 -14.44
C GLY A 390 -12.05 23.72 -15.13
N LYS A 391 -10.79 24.19 -15.17
CA LYS A 391 -9.67 23.45 -15.80
C LYS A 391 -9.47 22.07 -15.21
N THR A 392 -9.43 21.96 -13.89
CA THR A 392 -9.26 20.68 -13.16
C THR A 392 -10.42 19.73 -13.44
N TYR A 393 -11.64 20.27 -13.44
CA TYR A 393 -12.84 19.53 -13.78
C TYR A 393 -12.77 18.98 -15.22
N ALA A 394 -12.37 19.80 -16.19
CA ALA A 394 -12.25 19.40 -17.58
C ALA A 394 -11.10 18.41 -17.80
N ALA A 395 -9.93 18.59 -17.13
CA ALA A 395 -8.79 17.69 -17.25
C ALA A 395 -9.14 16.26 -16.81
N LYS A 396 -9.78 16.09 -15.65
CA LYS A 396 -10.18 14.77 -15.13
C LYS A 396 -11.20 14.09 -16.05
N ARG A 397 -12.18 14.86 -16.58
CA ARG A 397 -13.18 14.31 -17.50
C ARG A 397 -12.62 13.99 -18.88
N LEU A 398 -11.63 14.75 -19.34
CA LEU A 398 -10.89 14.42 -20.56
C LEU A 398 -10.18 13.07 -20.41
N ALA A 399 -9.55 12.84 -19.27
CA ALA A 399 -8.93 11.55 -18.95
C ALA A 399 -9.97 10.41 -18.99
N TYR A 400 -11.12 10.55 -18.32
CA TYR A 400 -12.18 9.53 -18.36
C TYR A 400 -12.68 9.27 -19.78
N SER A 401 -12.90 10.31 -20.58
CA SER A 401 -13.39 10.12 -21.96
C SER A 401 -12.38 9.45 -22.88
N MET A 402 -11.09 9.63 -22.63
CA MET A 402 -10.02 8.94 -23.35
C MET A 402 -9.85 7.49 -22.90
N MET A 403 -10.11 7.19 -21.63
CA MET A 403 -10.13 5.83 -21.09
C MET A 403 -11.37 5.05 -21.48
N GLY A 404 -12.48 5.75 -21.83
CA GLY A 404 -13.79 5.15 -22.08
C GLY A 404 -14.59 4.82 -20.82
N GLU A 405 -14.03 5.06 -19.64
CA GLU A 405 -14.58 4.70 -18.32
C GLU A 405 -14.13 5.68 -17.24
N LYS A 406 -14.87 5.76 -16.13
CA LYS A 406 -14.43 6.47 -14.94
C LYS A 406 -13.52 5.56 -14.10
N ASP A 407 -12.23 5.80 -14.18
CA ASP A 407 -11.21 5.07 -13.44
C ASP A 407 -10.23 6.03 -12.76
N ASP A 408 -10.46 6.29 -11.48
CA ASP A 408 -9.60 7.17 -10.69
C ASP A 408 -8.24 6.53 -10.39
N ASP A 409 -8.12 5.22 -10.41
CA ASP A 409 -6.87 4.50 -10.18
C ASP A 409 -5.83 4.75 -11.28
N ARG A 410 -6.29 5.16 -12.47
CA ARG A 410 -5.42 5.51 -13.61
C ARG A 410 -5.19 7.02 -13.76
N ILE A 411 -5.61 7.80 -12.75
CA ILE A 411 -5.39 9.24 -12.70
C ILE A 411 -4.61 9.58 -11.44
N GLU A 412 -3.50 10.28 -11.59
CA GLU A 412 -2.75 10.88 -10.48
C GLU A 412 -2.85 12.39 -10.56
N PHE A 413 -3.10 13.03 -9.43
CA PHE A 413 -3.27 14.47 -9.34
C PHE A 413 -2.26 15.09 -8.37
N VAL A 414 -1.54 16.11 -8.84
CA VAL A 414 -0.59 16.85 -8.01
C VAL A 414 -0.74 18.35 -8.25
N GLN A 415 -0.59 19.15 -7.19
CA GLN A 415 -0.53 20.59 -7.29
C GLN A 415 0.90 21.07 -7.02
N PHE A 416 1.47 21.82 -7.97
CA PHE A 416 2.79 22.39 -7.77
C PHE A 416 2.74 23.66 -6.92
N HIS A 417 3.76 23.84 -6.10
CA HIS A 417 3.98 25.05 -5.29
C HIS A 417 5.48 25.43 -5.35
N GLN A 418 5.82 26.61 -4.85
CA GLN A 418 7.18 27.17 -4.99
C GLN A 418 8.29 26.28 -4.44
N ASN A 419 8.00 25.52 -3.38
CA ASN A 419 8.97 24.61 -2.72
C ASN A 419 8.88 23.16 -3.21
N TYR A 420 8.11 22.88 -4.28
CA TYR A 420 8.02 21.54 -4.82
C TYR A 420 9.36 21.13 -5.45
N SER A 421 9.86 19.96 -5.11
CA SER A 421 11.21 19.54 -5.42
C SER A 421 11.26 18.29 -6.29
N TYR A 422 12.44 17.98 -6.84
CA TYR A 422 12.72 16.71 -7.51
C TYR A 422 12.52 15.52 -6.55
N GLU A 423 12.89 15.71 -5.28
CA GLU A 423 12.79 14.68 -4.24
C GLU A 423 11.33 14.29 -3.95
N ASP A 424 10.40 15.22 -4.06
CA ASP A 424 8.97 14.94 -3.89
C ASP A 424 8.35 14.36 -5.16
N PHE A 425 8.90 14.71 -6.31
CA PHE A 425 8.40 14.31 -7.62
C PHE A 425 8.94 12.95 -8.06
N MET A 426 10.24 12.76 -8.00
CA MET A 426 10.93 11.56 -8.47
C MET A 426 11.47 10.68 -7.35
N MET A 427 12.46 11.15 -6.65
CA MET A 427 13.07 10.45 -5.53
C MET A 427 14.07 11.32 -4.80
N GLY A 428 14.27 11.06 -3.52
CA GLY A 428 15.27 11.73 -2.72
C GLY A 428 15.50 11.05 -1.38
N TYR A 429 16.64 11.36 -0.78
CA TYR A 429 16.96 10.90 0.55
C TYR A 429 16.18 11.70 1.59
N LYS A 430 15.39 11.02 2.41
CA LYS A 430 14.67 11.63 3.54
C LYS A 430 15.28 11.14 4.85
N PRO A 431 15.40 12.01 5.87
CA PRO A 431 15.94 11.62 7.17
C PRO A 431 14.99 10.63 7.85
N VAL A 432 15.57 9.59 8.46
CA VAL A 432 14.94 8.59 9.30
C VAL A 432 15.74 8.51 10.61
N GLU A 433 15.22 7.82 11.64
CA GLU A 433 15.88 7.76 12.96
C GLU A 433 17.34 7.29 12.89
N ASP A 434 17.67 6.35 11.99
CA ASP A 434 19.01 5.77 11.83
C ASP A 434 19.79 6.32 10.61
N GLY A 435 19.45 7.51 10.08
CA GLY A 435 20.18 8.09 8.94
C GLY A 435 19.31 8.66 7.83
N PHE A 436 19.56 8.24 6.59
CA PHE A 436 18.84 8.70 5.41
C PHE A 436 18.33 7.50 4.61
N GLU A 437 17.08 7.56 4.20
CA GLU A 437 16.44 6.56 3.36
C GLU A 437 16.03 7.16 2.02
N LEU A 438 16.23 6.40 0.93
CA LEU A 438 15.78 6.80 -0.40
C LEU A 438 14.26 6.57 -0.50
N LYS A 439 13.50 7.66 -0.65
CA LYS A 439 12.05 7.63 -0.89
C LYS A 439 11.74 7.95 -2.34
N TYR A 440 10.79 7.22 -2.92
CA TYR A 440 10.31 7.48 -4.27
C TYR A 440 9.16 8.48 -4.26
N GLY A 441 9.25 9.45 -5.17
CA GLY A 441 8.25 10.50 -5.35
C GLY A 441 7.00 10.02 -6.11
N ILE A 442 6.02 10.92 -6.20
CA ILE A 442 4.70 10.61 -6.75
C ILE A 442 4.75 10.22 -8.23
N PHE A 443 5.57 10.90 -9.05
CA PHE A 443 5.67 10.62 -10.47
C PHE A 443 6.38 9.28 -10.75
N TYR A 444 7.44 8.96 -9.99
CA TYR A 444 8.11 7.67 -10.10
C TYR A 444 7.13 6.53 -9.82
N ARG A 445 6.41 6.59 -8.69
CA ARG A 445 5.44 5.56 -8.31
C ARG A 445 4.32 5.40 -9.34
N PHE A 446 3.84 6.52 -9.87
CA PHE A 446 2.80 6.48 -10.90
C PHE A 446 3.31 5.91 -12.23
N CYS A 447 4.55 6.18 -12.62
CA CYS A 447 5.18 5.55 -13.78
C CYS A 447 5.31 4.03 -13.60
N GLN A 448 5.69 3.55 -12.42
CA GLN A 448 5.75 2.11 -12.13
C GLN A 448 4.36 1.45 -12.20
N LYS A 449 3.33 2.11 -11.65
CA LYS A 449 1.94 1.66 -11.75
C LYS A 449 1.47 1.57 -13.21
N ALA A 450 1.77 2.57 -14.02
CA ALA A 450 1.44 2.57 -15.44
C ALA A 450 2.22 1.52 -16.24
N ALA A 451 3.47 1.24 -15.87
CA ALA A 451 4.31 0.23 -16.52
C ALA A 451 3.79 -1.22 -16.29
N ASN A 452 3.04 -1.46 -15.21
CA ASN A 452 2.42 -2.76 -14.94
C ASN A 452 1.25 -3.06 -15.90
N HIS A 453 0.70 -2.04 -16.59
CA HIS A 453 -0.43 -2.18 -17.51
C HIS A 453 -0.14 -1.46 -18.83
N PRO A 454 0.78 -1.98 -19.65
CA PRO A 454 1.27 -1.30 -20.86
C PRO A 454 0.20 -1.11 -21.95
N ASP A 455 -0.93 -1.82 -21.84
CA ASP A 455 -2.10 -1.75 -22.72
C ASP A 455 -3.10 -0.65 -22.34
N LYS A 456 -3.01 -0.09 -21.09
CA LYS A 456 -3.96 0.89 -20.56
C LYS A 456 -3.40 2.30 -20.57
N ASP A 457 -4.26 3.31 -20.81
CA ASP A 457 -3.89 4.72 -20.71
C ASP A 457 -3.95 5.22 -19.26
N TYR A 458 -2.91 5.95 -18.84
CA TYR A 458 -2.74 6.57 -17.54
C TYR A 458 -2.58 8.08 -17.68
N PHE A 459 -3.08 8.86 -16.72
CA PHE A 459 -3.12 10.32 -16.79
C PHE A 459 -2.52 10.93 -15.54
N PHE A 460 -1.44 11.70 -15.70
CA PHE A 460 -0.82 12.48 -14.65
C PHE A 460 -1.24 13.95 -14.80
N ILE A 461 -1.99 14.47 -13.84
CA ILE A 461 -2.58 15.82 -13.89
C ILE A 461 -1.80 16.71 -12.93
N ILE A 462 -1.22 17.79 -13.44
CA ILE A 462 -0.43 18.76 -12.67
C ILE A 462 -1.17 20.09 -12.62
N ASP A 463 -1.66 20.46 -11.44
CA ASP A 463 -2.24 21.78 -11.23
C ASP A 463 -1.17 22.83 -10.93
N GLU A 464 -1.43 24.04 -11.36
CA GLU A 464 -0.55 25.19 -11.18
C GLU A 464 0.92 24.93 -11.58
N ILE A 465 1.13 24.25 -12.71
CA ILE A 465 2.42 23.81 -13.19
C ILE A 465 3.47 24.96 -13.27
N ASN A 466 3.01 26.19 -13.44
CA ASN A 466 3.87 27.39 -13.50
C ASN A 466 4.27 27.95 -12.12
N ARG A 467 3.76 27.41 -11.00
CA ARG A 467 4.21 27.79 -9.65
C ARG A 467 5.51 27.09 -9.25
N GLY A 468 5.79 25.91 -9.81
CA GLY A 468 7.01 25.17 -9.57
C GLY A 468 8.12 25.57 -10.54
N ASN A 469 9.37 25.35 -10.15
CA ASN A 469 10.50 25.43 -11.05
C ASN A 469 10.61 24.14 -11.86
N MET A 470 10.04 24.12 -13.06
CA MET A 470 9.96 22.95 -13.94
C MET A 470 11.31 22.28 -14.19
N SER A 471 12.36 23.07 -14.45
CA SER A 471 13.70 22.53 -14.71
C SER A 471 14.27 21.83 -13.47
N LYS A 472 13.98 22.35 -12.27
CA LYS A 472 14.43 21.74 -11.02
C LYS A 472 13.62 20.50 -10.65
N ILE A 473 12.28 20.52 -10.88
CA ILE A 473 11.38 19.42 -10.52
C ILE A 473 11.54 18.23 -11.46
N PHE A 474 11.63 18.48 -12.76
CA PHE A 474 11.72 17.41 -13.75
C PHE A 474 13.16 16.95 -14.01
N GLY A 475 14.16 17.85 -13.87
CA GLY A 475 15.56 17.51 -14.12
C GLY A 475 15.76 16.83 -15.49
N GLU A 476 16.37 15.66 -15.48
CA GLU A 476 16.61 14.81 -16.66
C GLU A 476 15.34 14.27 -17.33
N LEU A 477 14.20 14.31 -16.65
CA LEU A 477 12.94 13.80 -17.18
C LEU A 477 12.31 14.68 -18.24
N LEU A 478 12.70 15.96 -18.35
CA LEU A 478 12.13 16.87 -19.34
C LEU A 478 12.19 16.30 -20.75
N MET A 479 13.25 15.57 -21.07
CA MET A 479 13.37 14.86 -22.35
C MET A 479 12.47 13.64 -22.41
N LEU A 480 12.38 12.86 -21.34
CA LEU A 480 11.65 11.58 -21.31
C LEU A 480 10.13 11.73 -21.39
N ILE A 481 9.60 12.89 -21.00
CA ILE A 481 8.16 13.15 -21.13
C ILE A 481 7.73 13.49 -22.56
N GLU A 482 8.65 13.76 -23.48
CA GLU A 482 8.34 13.94 -24.89
C GLU A 482 7.92 12.63 -25.55
N ALA A 483 7.02 12.69 -26.52
CA ALA A 483 6.43 11.49 -27.15
C ALA A 483 7.48 10.58 -27.80
N ASP A 484 8.50 11.16 -28.40
CA ASP A 484 9.54 10.45 -29.15
C ASP A 484 10.58 9.78 -28.23
N TYR A 485 10.66 10.20 -26.97
CA TYR A 485 11.59 9.66 -25.97
C TYR A 485 10.90 8.77 -24.91
N ARG A 486 9.61 8.46 -25.08
CA ARG A 486 8.92 7.49 -24.22
C ARG A 486 9.60 6.12 -24.31
N GLU A 487 9.67 5.41 -23.18
CA GLU A 487 10.39 4.11 -23.05
C GLU A 487 11.91 4.21 -23.24
N THR A 488 12.45 5.37 -23.61
CA THR A 488 13.91 5.59 -23.59
C THR A 488 14.41 5.59 -22.15
N LYS A 489 15.47 4.85 -21.91
CA LYS A 489 16.08 4.73 -20.58
C LYS A 489 17.06 5.87 -20.32
N THR A 490 16.96 6.47 -19.13
CA THR A 490 17.98 7.40 -18.59
C THR A 490 18.42 6.95 -17.21
N THR A 491 19.55 7.46 -16.74
CA THR A 491 20.09 7.18 -15.42
C THR A 491 19.61 8.24 -14.44
N LEU A 492 18.96 7.83 -13.35
CA LEU A 492 18.49 8.73 -12.31
C LEU A 492 19.62 9.22 -11.41
N ALA A 493 19.56 10.50 -11.01
CA ALA A 493 20.64 11.19 -10.33
C ALA A 493 20.99 10.61 -8.95
N TYR A 494 19.97 10.20 -8.15
CA TYR A 494 20.18 9.78 -6.75
C TYR A 494 20.66 8.35 -6.59
N ASN A 495 20.20 7.43 -7.40
CA ASN A 495 20.50 6.01 -7.23
C ASN A 495 21.30 5.40 -8.39
N GLY A 496 21.49 6.14 -9.48
CA GLY A 496 22.21 5.67 -10.68
C GLY A 496 21.48 4.57 -11.44
N LEU A 497 20.19 4.36 -11.17
CA LEU A 497 19.40 3.34 -11.82
C LEU A 497 18.77 3.83 -13.12
N SER A 498 18.47 2.89 -13.99
CA SER A 498 17.78 3.12 -15.25
C SER A 498 16.29 3.36 -15.00
N PHE A 499 15.75 4.41 -15.64
CA PHE A 499 14.33 4.76 -15.57
C PHE A 499 13.82 5.17 -16.95
N SER A 500 12.55 4.87 -17.24
CA SER A 500 11.87 5.31 -18.46
C SER A 500 10.42 5.70 -18.13
N VAL A 501 9.84 6.56 -18.96
CA VAL A 501 8.43 6.97 -18.84
C VAL A 501 7.58 6.10 -19.75
N PRO A 502 6.52 5.45 -19.26
CA PRO A 502 5.66 4.56 -20.06
C PRO A 502 5.02 5.26 -21.27
N LYS A 503 4.87 4.53 -22.37
CA LYS A 503 4.35 5.05 -23.63
C LYS A 503 2.90 5.56 -23.54
N ARG A 504 2.06 4.90 -22.73
CA ARG A 504 0.64 5.25 -22.57
C ARG A 504 0.35 6.13 -21.34
N LEU A 505 1.37 6.78 -20.80
CA LEU A 505 1.23 7.78 -19.76
C LEU A 505 1.07 9.16 -20.39
N HIS A 506 -0.04 9.83 -20.12
CA HIS A 506 -0.37 11.17 -20.60
C HIS A 506 -0.20 12.21 -19.48
N ILE A 507 0.32 13.39 -19.79
CA ILE A 507 0.51 14.46 -18.80
C ILE A 507 -0.38 15.65 -19.18
N ILE A 508 -1.19 16.10 -18.24
CA ILE A 508 -2.05 17.29 -18.40
C ILE A 508 -1.61 18.33 -17.38
N GLY A 509 -0.85 19.33 -17.81
CA GLY A 509 -0.51 20.49 -17.02
C GLY A 509 -1.64 21.52 -17.02
N MET A 510 -1.90 22.15 -15.89
CA MET A 510 -2.82 23.29 -15.81
C MET A 510 -2.04 24.52 -15.39
N MET A 511 -2.23 25.60 -16.14
CA MET A 511 -1.58 26.87 -15.89
C MET A 511 -2.61 27.96 -15.64
N VAL A 512 -2.40 28.67 -14.56
CA VAL A 512 -3.07 29.97 -14.35
C VAL A 512 -2.09 31.05 -14.82
N PRO A 513 -2.47 31.88 -15.79
CA PRO A 513 -1.64 33.02 -16.17
C PRO A 513 -1.31 33.81 -14.90
N ARG A 514 -0.02 34.06 -14.65
CA ARG A 514 0.37 34.92 -13.54
C ARG A 514 -0.41 36.21 -13.67
N LEU A 515 -1.07 36.57 -12.61
CA LEU A 515 -1.94 37.71 -12.40
C LEU A 515 -1.60 38.85 -13.38
N ILE A 516 -2.28 38.90 -14.53
CA ILE A 516 -2.15 39.98 -15.50
C ILE A 516 -2.51 41.33 -14.84
N LEU A 517 -3.38 41.27 -13.84
CA LEU A 517 -3.79 42.44 -13.07
C LEU A 517 -2.77 42.92 -12.04
N GLN A 518 -1.96 42.01 -11.47
CA GLN A 518 -1.03 42.37 -10.40
C GLN A 518 0.03 43.39 -10.83
N PRO A 519 0.74 43.26 -11.96
CA PRO A 519 1.64 44.31 -12.43
C PRO A 519 0.94 45.61 -12.75
N LEU A 520 -0.30 45.53 -13.25
CA LEU A 520 -1.10 46.74 -13.55
C LEU A 520 -1.54 47.44 -12.26
N VAL A 521 -1.97 46.68 -11.26
CA VAL A 521 -2.36 47.22 -9.95
C VAL A 521 -1.12 47.74 -9.20
N GLU A 522 0.00 47.03 -9.24
CA GLU A 522 1.28 47.47 -8.66
C GLU A 522 1.77 48.76 -9.33
N ASN A 523 1.72 48.85 -10.64
CA ASN A 523 2.06 50.08 -11.37
C ASN A 523 1.11 51.25 -11.01
N ALA A 524 -0.19 50.99 -10.91
CA ALA A 524 -1.17 51.97 -10.48
C ALA A 524 -0.91 52.46 -9.04
N LEU A 525 -0.53 51.54 -8.15
CA LEU A 525 -0.15 51.83 -6.76
C LEU A 525 1.16 52.62 -6.67
N LEU A 526 2.20 52.21 -7.45
CA LEU A 526 3.51 52.80 -7.36
C LEU A 526 3.63 54.13 -8.10
N HIS A 527 2.94 54.29 -9.19
CA HIS A 527 3.06 55.44 -10.09
C HIS A 527 1.78 56.26 -10.26
N GLY A 528 0.62 55.71 -9.95
CA GLY A 528 -0.67 56.39 -10.17
C GLY A 528 -1.27 57.06 -8.92
N ILE A 529 -0.82 56.67 -7.73
CA ILE A 529 -1.31 57.27 -6.48
C ILE A 529 -0.28 58.29 -5.98
N ASP A 530 -0.68 59.56 -5.95
CA ASP A 530 0.17 60.63 -5.40
C ASP A 530 0.40 60.37 -3.87
N ILE A 531 1.66 60.14 -3.52
CA ILE A 531 2.11 59.86 -2.16
C ILE A 531 1.71 60.95 -1.17
N LYS A 532 1.38 62.14 -1.66
CA LYS A 532 0.92 63.28 -0.83
C LYS A 532 -0.56 63.25 -0.45
N ARG A 533 -1.38 62.39 -1.11
CA ARG A 533 -2.79 62.21 -0.78
C ARG A 533 -2.97 60.85 -0.13
N GLN A 534 -3.32 60.82 1.13
CA GLN A 534 -3.45 59.61 1.96
C GLN A 534 -4.57 58.62 1.53
N THR A 535 -5.37 58.92 0.51
CA THR A 535 -6.43 58.04 0.01
C THR A 535 -6.48 58.06 -1.51
N GLY A 536 -6.29 56.91 -2.14
CA GLY A 536 -6.50 56.67 -3.57
C GLY A 536 -7.50 55.52 -3.79
N LYS A 537 -8.19 55.56 -4.93
CA LYS A 537 -9.08 54.47 -5.39
C LYS A 537 -8.54 53.95 -6.70
N ILE A 538 -8.42 52.63 -6.78
CA ILE A 538 -8.10 51.92 -8.03
C ILE A 538 -9.39 51.30 -8.54
N TRP A 539 -9.72 51.59 -9.80
CA TRP A 539 -10.86 51.02 -10.49
C TRP A 539 -10.35 49.95 -11.45
N ILE A 540 -10.92 48.75 -11.33
CA ILE A 540 -10.63 47.67 -12.26
C ILE A 540 -11.90 47.35 -13.01
N SER A 541 -11.87 47.51 -14.33
CA SER A 541 -13.01 47.14 -15.19
C SER A 541 -12.55 46.16 -16.26
N GLY A 542 -13.42 45.20 -16.58
CA GLY A 542 -13.20 44.24 -17.66
C GLY A 542 -14.34 44.28 -18.66
N ASN A 543 -14.00 44.29 -19.93
CA ASN A 543 -14.98 44.22 -21.02
C ASN A 543 -14.50 43.18 -22.06
N VAL A 544 -15.44 42.48 -22.69
CA VAL A 544 -15.17 41.56 -23.79
C VAL A 544 -15.63 42.21 -25.08
N SER A 545 -14.70 42.50 -25.97
CA SER A 545 -14.97 43.03 -27.29
C SER A 545 -14.23 42.17 -28.34
N GLU A 546 -14.95 41.75 -29.36
CA GLU A 546 -14.44 40.94 -30.47
C GLU A 546 -13.70 39.66 -30.01
N GLY A 547 -14.18 39.00 -28.94
CA GLY A 547 -13.57 37.80 -28.38
C GLY A 547 -12.27 38.06 -27.59
N LYS A 548 -11.91 39.32 -27.32
CA LYS A 548 -10.78 39.74 -26.50
C LYS A 548 -11.26 40.31 -25.18
N LEU A 549 -10.65 39.92 -24.09
CA LEU A 549 -10.86 40.52 -22.77
C LEU A 549 -9.99 41.77 -22.68
N ILE A 550 -10.62 42.92 -22.53
CA ILE A 550 -9.97 44.22 -22.29
C ILE A 550 -10.09 44.51 -20.80
N LEU A 551 -8.94 44.62 -20.13
CA LEU A 551 -8.84 45.00 -18.73
C LEU A 551 -8.30 46.43 -18.65
N ILE A 552 -8.97 47.28 -17.88
CA ILE A 552 -8.57 48.67 -17.61
C ILE A 552 -8.38 48.78 -16.09
N VAL A 553 -7.20 49.24 -15.69
CA VAL A 553 -6.87 49.49 -14.28
C VAL A 553 -6.64 50.96 -14.07
#